data_94ce34a70933dd29817422ff167a3680
#
_entry.id   94ce34a70933dd29817422ff167a3680
#
_cell.length_a   1.000
_cell.length_b   1.000
_cell.length_c   1.000
_cell.angle_alpha   90.00
_cell.angle_beta   90.00
_cell.angle_gamma   90.00
#
_symmetry.space_group_name_H-M   'P 1'
#
loop_
_entity.id
_entity.type
_entity.pdbx_description
1 polymer ?
#
loop_
_entity_poly.entity_id
_entity_poly.type
_entity_poly.pdbx_seq_one_letter_code
_entity_poly.pdbx_strand_id
1 'polypeptide(L)'
;LRLNPKPGASLGETEGRNMQQITPDFIVDTADDGTVTFSINSGHVPNLYVSPSFTELLKGYKANKASMSRRDKEALLYAKEKVERAQGFIDAVKQRQHTMYVTMKAIIDIQRKYFQDGDESDMKPMILKDVADRTGLDISTISRVSNMKYAQTRWGTFKLRHFFSDGIKTEDGEELSTRKIKLALREVIDGEDKSKPYSDDALTKVLAQKGCPVARRTIAKYREQLGIPVARLRKK
;
A
#
# COMPACT_ATOMS: atom_id res chain seq x y z
N LEU A 1 16.17 -22.41 40.61
CA LEU A 1 14.84 -22.30 40.02
C LEU A 1 14.33 -20.87 40.21
N ARG A 2 14.38 -20.05 39.16
CA ARG A 2 13.72 -18.74 39.15
C ARG A 2 12.25 -18.98 38.86
N LEU A 3 11.44 -19.05 39.91
CA LEU A 3 9.98 -19.03 39.75
C LEU A 3 9.55 -17.66 39.24
N ASN A 4 8.77 -17.66 38.17
CA ASN A 4 8.15 -16.43 37.69
C ASN A 4 7.03 -16.04 38.69
N PRO A 5 7.17 -14.93 39.45
CA PRO A 5 6.19 -14.55 40.47
C PRO A 5 4.84 -14.06 39.89
N LYS A 6 4.72 -14.00 38.59
CA LYS A 6 3.49 -13.56 37.86
C LYS A 6 3.03 -14.64 36.88
N PRO A 7 2.46 -15.76 37.37
CA PRO A 7 1.88 -16.76 36.45
C PRO A 7 0.74 -16.12 35.64
N GLY A 8 0.81 -16.25 34.34
CA GLY A 8 -0.18 -15.65 33.42
C GLY A 8 0.16 -14.25 32.87
N ALA A 9 1.23 -13.59 33.35
CA ALA A 9 1.63 -12.27 32.82
C ALA A 9 1.96 -12.33 31.31
N SER A 10 2.56 -13.44 30.85
CA SER A 10 2.85 -13.64 29.42
C SER A 10 1.60 -13.83 28.57
N LEU A 11 0.51 -14.38 29.11
CA LEU A 11 -0.76 -14.56 28.42
C LEU A 11 -1.48 -13.22 28.20
N GLY A 12 -1.51 -12.36 29.24
CA GLY A 12 -2.10 -11.02 29.13
C GLY A 12 -1.33 -10.08 28.19
N GLU A 13 0.01 -10.19 28.16
CA GLU A 13 0.82 -9.40 27.23
C GLU A 13 0.63 -9.85 25.77
N THR A 14 0.38 -11.13 25.53
CA THR A 14 0.14 -11.66 24.16
C THR A 14 -1.22 -11.21 23.61
N GLU A 15 -2.25 -11.20 24.45
CA GLU A 15 -3.58 -10.70 24.06
C GLU A 15 -3.59 -9.19 23.82
N GLY A 16 -2.89 -8.40 24.66
CA GLY A 16 -2.78 -6.97 24.47
C GLY A 16 -2.00 -6.56 23.23
N ARG A 17 -1.00 -7.33 22.81
CA ARG A 17 -0.23 -7.07 21.58
C ARG A 17 -0.98 -7.38 20.30
N ASN A 18 -1.91 -8.32 20.34
CA ASN A 18 -2.71 -8.71 19.17
C ASN A 18 -3.90 -7.79 18.90
N MET A 19 -4.22 -6.87 19.80
CA MET A 19 -5.30 -5.91 19.65
C MET A 19 -4.85 -4.54 19.09
N GLN A 20 -3.80 -4.48 18.27
CA GLN A 20 -3.48 -3.25 17.55
C GLN A 20 -4.56 -2.98 16.51
N GLN A 21 -5.51 -2.12 16.86
CA GLN A 21 -6.50 -1.63 15.91
C GLN A 21 -5.80 -0.81 14.82
N ILE A 22 -5.83 -1.30 13.59
CA ILE A 22 -5.27 -0.60 12.44
C ILE A 22 -6.33 0.36 11.91
N THR A 23 -6.06 1.67 12.00
CA THR A 23 -6.89 2.68 11.35
C THR A 23 -6.45 2.76 9.88
N PRO A 24 -7.34 2.46 8.90
CA PRO A 24 -7.00 2.55 7.49
C PRO A 24 -6.83 4.00 7.06
N ASP A 25 -5.86 4.24 6.17
CA ASP A 25 -5.66 5.56 5.55
C ASP A 25 -6.56 5.78 4.34
N PHE A 26 -7.00 4.70 3.70
CA PHE A 26 -7.90 4.72 2.54
C PHE A 26 -9.08 3.80 2.80
N ILE A 27 -10.25 4.25 2.38
CA ILE A 27 -11.48 3.45 2.37
C ILE A 27 -11.85 3.28 0.90
N VAL A 28 -11.94 2.04 0.45
CA VAL A 28 -12.28 1.67 -0.94
C VAL A 28 -13.62 0.98 -0.93
N ASP A 29 -14.57 1.57 -1.61
CA ASP A 29 -15.93 1.06 -1.76
C ASP A 29 -16.14 0.57 -3.19
N THR A 30 -16.70 -0.61 -3.31
CA THR A 30 -17.08 -1.19 -4.60
C THR A 30 -18.59 -1.31 -4.65
N ALA A 31 -19.20 -0.58 -5.57
CA ALA A 31 -20.64 -0.65 -5.81
C ALA A 31 -21.01 -1.94 -6.55
N ASP A 32 -22.28 -2.32 -6.50
CA ASP A 32 -22.78 -3.57 -7.13
C ASP A 32 -22.69 -3.52 -8.67
N ASP A 33 -22.57 -2.33 -9.25
CA ASP A 33 -22.32 -2.12 -10.69
C ASP A 33 -20.85 -2.31 -11.09
N GLY A 34 -19.96 -2.66 -10.12
CA GLY A 34 -18.52 -2.81 -10.33
C GLY A 34 -17.76 -1.48 -10.35
N THR A 35 -18.40 -0.36 -10.02
CA THR A 35 -17.71 0.93 -9.89
C THR A 35 -16.92 0.96 -8.57
N VAL A 36 -15.61 1.20 -8.70
CA VAL A 36 -14.71 1.31 -7.54
C VAL A 36 -14.48 2.78 -7.23
N THR A 37 -14.85 3.19 -6.04
CA THR A 37 -14.61 4.53 -5.49
C THR A 37 -13.71 4.44 -4.26
N PHE A 38 -13.00 5.52 -3.95
CA PHE A 38 -12.20 5.55 -2.73
C PHE A 38 -12.20 6.93 -2.09
N SER A 39 -12.01 6.95 -0.80
CA SER A 39 -11.82 8.15 0.00
C SER A 39 -10.56 8.04 0.86
N ILE A 40 -9.95 9.20 1.16
CA ILE A 40 -8.83 9.27 2.08
C ILE A 40 -9.40 9.50 3.47
N ASN A 41 -9.03 8.63 4.40
CA ASN A 41 -9.36 8.83 5.80
C ASN A 41 -8.41 9.88 6.40
N SER A 42 -8.82 11.13 6.31
CA SER A 42 -8.04 12.27 6.84
C SER A 42 -8.14 12.41 8.36
N GLY A 43 -8.92 11.56 9.04
CA GLY A 43 -9.24 11.73 10.45
C GLY A 43 -9.95 13.06 10.70
N HIS A 44 -9.74 13.65 11.87
CA HIS A 44 -10.29 14.96 12.24
C HIS A 44 -9.36 16.12 11.89
N VAL A 45 -8.68 16.08 10.73
CA VAL A 45 -7.88 17.23 10.31
C VAL A 45 -8.83 18.36 9.86
N PRO A 46 -8.90 19.48 10.59
CA PRO A 46 -9.76 20.60 10.21
C PRO A 46 -9.24 21.26 8.93
N ASN A 47 -10.12 22.00 8.26
CA ASN A 47 -9.69 22.81 7.13
C ASN A 47 -8.70 23.87 7.61
N LEU A 48 -7.48 23.82 7.11
CA LEU A 48 -6.41 24.74 7.47
C LEU A 48 -6.48 25.97 6.58
N TYR A 49 -6.45 27.14 7.18
CA TYR A 49 -6.39 28.42 6.48
C TYR A 49 -5.54 29.42 7.26
N VAL A 50 -4.96 30.37 6.55
CA VAL A 50 -4.25 31.47 7.18
C VAL A 50 -5.30 32.45 7.74
N SER A 51 -5.11 32.90 8.98
CA SER A 51 -6.03 33.84 9.61
C SER A 51 -6.24 35.09 8.73
N PRO A 52 -7.52 35.45 8.45
CA PRO A 52 -7.85 36.63 7.65
C PRO A 52 -7.22 37.91 8.20
N SER A 53 -7.19 38.08 9.53
CA SER A 53 -6.63 39.25 10.19
C SER A 53 -5.14 39.49 9.82
N PHE A 54 -4.33 38.43 9.73
CA PHE A 54 -2.93 38.56 9.29
C PHE A 54 -2.80 38.90 7.80
N THR A 55 -3.69 38.38 6.97
CA THR A 55 -3.69 38.68 5.53
C THR A 55 -4.14 40.12 5.26
N GLU A 56 -5.12 40.62 5.99
CA GLU A 56 -5.58 42.02 5.94
C GLU A 56 -4.50 42.99 6.44
N LEU A 57 -3.85 42.67 7.55
CA LEU A 57 -2.74 43.41 8.11
C LEU A 57 -1.60 43.56 7.08
N LEU A 58 -1.23 42.46 6.39
CA LEU A 58 -0.26 42.50 5.31
C LEU A 58 -0.69 43.34 4.11
N LYS A 59 -1.99 43.31 3.75
CA LYS A 59 -2.55 44.15 2.67
C LYS A 59 -2.47 45.64 3.04
N GLY A 60 -2.88 45.99 4.28
CA GLY A 60 -2.84 47.34 4.80
C GLY A 60 -1.39 47.92 4.82
N TYR A 61 -0.44 47.14 5.28
CA TYR A 61 0.96 47.52 5.26
C TYR A 61 1.54 47.68 3.84
N LYS A 62 1.13 46.84 2.90
CA LYS A 62 1.56 46.98 1.50
C LYS A 62 1.02 48.26 0.86
N ALA A 63 -0.20 48.70 1.21
CA ALA A 63 -0.82 49.93 0.72
C ALA A 63 -0.09 51.20 1.25
N ASN A 64 0.40 51.17 2.50
CA ASN A 64 0.98 52.32 3.18
C ASN A 64 2.52 52.31 3.23
N LYS A 65 3.18 51.64 2.29
CA LYS A 65 4.63 51.38 2.30
C LYS A 65 5.50 52.65 2.35
N ALA A 66 5.02 53.79 1.83
CA ALA A 66 5.78 55.05 1.76
C ALA A 66 5.88 55.80 3.10
N SER A 67 4.93 55.57 4.03
CA SER A 67 4.84 56.32 5.31
C SER A 67 5.17 55.47 6.55
N MET A 68 5.78 54.33 6.37
CA MET A 68 6.00 53.34 7.47
C MET A 68 7.17 53.75 8.38
N SER A 69 6.91 53.71 9.67
CA SER A 69 7.95 53.82 10.70
C SER A 69 8.88 52.56 10.69
N ARG A 70 10.05 52.68 11.33
CA ARG A 70 10.95 51.52 11.48
C ARG A 70 10.30 50.33 12.19
N ARG A 71 9.51 50.58 13.24
CA ARG A 71 8.76 49.57 13.98
C ARG A 71 7.72 48.85 13.11
N ASP A 72 7.02 49.62 12.26
CA ASP A 72 6.00 49.05 11.35
C ASP A 72 6.66 48.17 10.29
N LYS A 73 7.84 48.50 9.80
CA LYS A 73 8.62 47.66 8.87
C LYS A 73 9.05 46.35 9.53
N GLU A 74 9.51 46.39 10.78
CA GLU A 74 9.89 45.18 11.53
C GLU A 74 8.66 44.30 11.80
N ALA A 75 7.52 44.87 12.19
CA ALA A 75 6.25 44.19 12.37
C ALA A 75 5.74 43.54 11.08
N LEU A 76 5.87 44.25 9.94
CA LEU A 76 5.51 43.72 8.62
C LEU A 76 6.38 42.50 8.24
N LEU A 77 7.70 42.58 8.43
CA LEU A 77 8.60 41.46 8.15
C LEU A 77 8.23 40.24 8.99
N TYR A 78 7.99 40.45 10.27
CA TYR A 78 7.56 39.39 11.17
C TYR A 78 6.22 38.73 10.73
N ALA A 79 5.22 39.57 10.44
CA ALA A 79 3.91 39.08 10.00
C ALA A 79 4.02 38.35 8.66
N LYS A 80 4.84 38.84 7.71
CA LYS A 80 5.08 38.17 6.44
C LYS A 80 5.71 36.80 6.62
N GLU A 81 6.75 36.72 7.45
CA GLU A 81 7.43 35.45 7.74
C GLU A 81 6.46 34.42 8.34
N LYS A 82 5.59 34.83 9.28
CA LYS A 82 4.60 33.94 9.88
C LYS A 82 3.56 33.46 8.88
N VAL A 83 3.07 34.34 8.02
CA VAL A 83 2.12 33.97 6.96
C VAL A 83 2.75 33.04 5.93
N GLU A 84 3.98 33.30 5.50
CA GLU A 84 4.70 32.43 4.56
C GLU A 84 4.95 31.04 5.14
N ARG A 85 5.32 30.95 6.42
CA ARG A 85 5.47 29.66 7.12
C ARG A 85 4.14 28.90 7.24
N ALA A 86 3.06 29.61 7.60
CA ALA A 86 1.75 29.02 7.70
C ALA A 86 1.24 28.53 6.34
N GLN A 87 1.42 29.32 5.29
CA GLN A 87 1.08 28.93 3.92
C GLN A 87 1.87 27.70 3.45
N GLY A 88 3.19 27.71 3.70
CA GLY A 88 4.06 26.57 3.35
C GLY A 88 3.65 25.28 4.06
N PHE A 89 3.19 25.36 5.32
CA PHE A 89 2.65 24.21 6.03
C PHE A 89 1.34 23.71 5.41
N ILE A 90 0.41 24.62 5.10
CA ILE A 90 -0.86 24.29 4.44
C ILE A 90 -0.60 23.61 3.09
N ASP A 91 0.31 24.17 2.30
CA ASP A 91 0.66 23.64 0.98
C ASP A 91 1.31 22.25 1.08
N ALA A 92 2.17 22.03 2.09
CA ALA A 92 2.74 20.71 2.36
C ALA A 92 1.67 19.66 2.73
N VAL A 93 0.67 20.04 3.55
CA VAL A 93 -0.47 19.15 3.89
C VAL A 93 -1.28 18.83 2.65
N LYS A 94 -1.62 19.81 1.82
CA LYS A 94 -2.34 19.62 0.56
C LYS A 94 -1.57 18.74 -0.41
N GLN A 95 -0.28 18.97 -0.56
CA GLN A 95 0.59 18.16 -1.41
C GLN A 95 0.65 16.71 -0.94
N ARG A 96 0.73 16.48 0.38
CA ARG A 96 0.65 15.13 0.94
C ARG A 96 -0.67 14.43 0.59
N GLN A 97 -1.79 15.11 0.76
CA GLN A 97 -3.11 14.57 0.41
C GLN A 97 -3.19 14.25 -1.08
N HIS A 98 -2.71 15.17 -1.92
CA HIS A 98 -2.65 14.95 -3.38
C HIS A 98 -1.79 13.74 -3.74
N THR A 99 -0.59 13.61 -3.14
CA THR A 99 0.31 12.46 -3.35
C THR A 99 -0.38 11.14 -2.97
N MET A 100 -1.06 11.11 -1.82
CA MET A 100 -1.82 9.93 -1.38
C MET A 100 -2.94 9.59 -2.36
N TYR A 101 -3.70 10.61 -2.80
CA TYR A 101 -4.82 10.44 -3.73
C TYR A 101 -4.36 9.86 -5.07
N VAL A 102 -3.36 10.47 -5.72
CA VAL A 102 -2.89 10.02 -7.03
C VAL A 102 -2.24 8.64 -6.97
N THR A 103 -1.55 8.32 -5.86
CA THR A 103 -0.96 6.99 -5.64
C THR A 103 -2.05 5.92 -5.55
N MET A 104 -3.07 6.14 -4.71
CA MET A 104 -4.17 5.17 -4.54
C MET A 104 -4.97 5.01 -5.82
N LYS A 105 -5.26 6.11 -6.52
CA LYS A 105 -5.94 6.08 -7.82
C LYS A 105 -5.18 5.22 -8.82
N ALA A 106 -3.87 5.41 -8.95
CA ALA A 106 -3.05 4.61 -9.86
C ALA A 106 -3.05 3.12 -9.50
N ILE A 107 -3.02 2.77 -8.20
CA ILE A 107 -3.11 1.39 -7.73
C ILE A 107 -4.47 0.77 -8.12
N ILE A 108 -5.58 1.49 -7.88
CA ILE A 108 -6.92 1.02 -8.22
C ILE A 108 -7.06 0.84 -9.74
N ASP A 109 -6.56 1.78 -10.54
CA ASP A 109 -6.63 1.71 -12.00
C ASP A 109 -5.87 0.50 -12.57
N ILE A 110 -4.74 0.12 -11.96
CA ILE A 110 -3.97 -1.06 -12.38
C ILE A 110 -4.64 -2.35 -11.91
N GLN A 111 -5.09 -2.40 -10.64
CA GLN A 111 -5.65 -3.56 -9.98
C GLN A 111 -7.19 -3.60 -10.00
N ARG A 112 -7.82 -2.92 -10.97
CA ARG A 112 -9.27 -2.71 -11.01
C ARG A 112 -10.07 -3.99 -10.84
N LYS A 113 -9.66 -5.07 -11.49
CA LYS A 113 -10.34 -6.35 -11.42
C LYS A 113 -10.34 -6.92 -10.01
N TYR A 114 -9.19 -6.90 -9.34
CA TYR A 114 -9.12 -7.31 -7.93
C TYR A 114 -10.05 -6.52 -7.02
N PHE A 115 -10.13 -5.19 -7.20
CA PHE A 115 -11.03 -4.35 -6.39
C PHE A 115 -12.51 -4.59 -6.70
N GLN A 116 -12.85 -5.17 -7.84
CA GLN A 116 -14.22 -5.54 -8.21
C GLN A 116 -14.62 -6.89 -7.63
N ASP A 117 -13.78 -7.91 -7.81
CA ASP A 117 -14.13 -9.32 -7.55
C ASP A 117 -13.53 -9.86 -6.24
N GLY A 118 -12.44 -9.25 -5.76
CA GLY A 118 -11.73 -9.68 -4.55
C GLY A 118 -10.84 -10.91 -4.73
N ASP A 119 -10.71 -11.41 -5.95
CA ASP A 119 -9.88 -12.59 -6.21
C ASP A 119 -8.41 -12.21 -6.35
N GLU A 120 -7.56 -12.77 -5.50
CA GLU A 120 -6.10 -12.58 -5.57
C GLU A 120 -5.48 -13.11 -6.87
N SER A 121 -6.14 -14.05 -7.56
CA SER A 121 -5.67 -14.58 -8.84
C SER A 121 -5.75 -13.56 -9.97
N ASP A 122 -6.64 -12.57 -9.84
CA ASP A 122 -6.84 -11.50 -10.80
C ASP A 122 -5.89 -10.30 -10.62
N MET A 123 -5.05 -10.35 -9.59
CA MET A 123 -4.04 -9.32 -9.39
C MET A 123 -3.01 -9.32 -10.52
N LYS A 124 -2.90 -8.18 -11.19
CA LYS A 124 -1.87 -7.93 -12.20
C LYS A 124 -0.51 -7.71 -11.52
N PRO A 125 0.60 -8.14 -12.17
CA PRO A 125 1.92 -7.73 -11.72
C PRO A 125 2.01 -6.20 -11.74
N MET A 126 2.53 -5.64 -10.66
CA MET A 126 2.69 -4.19 -10.49
C MET A 126 3.91 -3.91 -9.63
N ILE A 127 4.86 -3.17 -10.16
CA ILE A 127 6.04 -2.71 -9.43
C ILE A 127 5.91 -1.23 -9.09
N LEU A 128 6.76 -0.74 -8.18
CA LEU A 128 6.73 0.67 -7.75
C LEU A 128 6.94 1.64 -8.91
N LYS A 129 7.72 1.23 -9.91
CA LYS A 129 8.00 2.03 -11.11
C LYS A 129 6.74 2.26 -11.95
N ASP A 130 5.86 1.27 -12.08
CA ASP A 130 4.63 1.39 -12.89
C ASP A 130 3.71 2.48 -12.32
N VAL A 131 3.63 2.53 -10.98
CA VAL A 131 2.86 3.57 -10.29
C VAL A 131 3.56 4.93 -10.39
N ALA A 132 4.90 4.97 -10.27
CA ALA A 132 5.69 6.20 -10.42
C ALA A 132 5.52 6.81 -11.82
N ASP A 133 5.62 6.00 -12.88
CA ASP A 133 5.47 6.43 -14.27
C ASP A 133 4.05 6.98 -14.55
N ARG A 134 3.01 6.39 -13.93
CA ARG A 134 1.62 6.87 -14.07
C ARG A 134 1.32 8.15 -13.29
N THR A 135 1.94 8.32 -12.13
CA THR A 135 1.66 9.46 -11.24
C THR A 135 2.60 10.63 -11.45
N GLY A 136 3.73 10.42 -12.13
CA GLY A 136 4.81 11.41 -12.27
C GLY A 136 5.55 11.67 -10.95
N LEU A 137 5.40 10.79 -9.95
CA LEU A 137 6.04 10.90 -8.65
C LEU A 137 7.32 10.06 -8.60
N ASP A 138 8.23 10.45 -7.73
CA ASP A 138 9.44 9.68 -7.48
C ASP A 138 9.15 8.31 -6.84
N ILE A 139 9.89 7.27 -7.25
CA ILE A 139 9.74 5.89 -6.77
C ILE A 139 9.91 5.82 -5.24
N SER A 140 10.79 6.64 -4.66
CA SER A 140 11.00 6.68 -3.21
C SER A 140 9.76 7.18 -2.47
N THR A 141 9.01 8.13 -3.07
CA THR A 141 7.74 8.63 -2.55
C THR A 141 6.67 7.54 -2.56
N ILE A 142 6.52 6.83 -3.69
CA ILE A 142 5.59 5.70 -3.81
C ILE A 142 5.95 4.60 -2.81
N SER A 143 7.24 4.28 -2.65
CA SER A 143 7.71 3.29 -1.67
C SER A 143 7.33 3.65 -0.24
N ARG A 144 7.52 4.91 0.17
CA ARG A 144 7.13 5.38 1.52
C ARG A 144 5.63 5.27 1.75
N VAL A 145 4.81 5.69 0.77
CA VAL A 145 3.35 5.57 0.86
C VAL A 145 2.94 4.10 0.95
N SER A 146 3.46 3.24 0.07
CA SER A 146 3.04 1.83 0.00
C SER A 146 3.42 1.01 1.24
N ASN A 147 4.55 1.31 1.89
CA ASN A 147 5.03 0.55 3.05
C ASN A 147 4.29 0.91 4.35
N MET A 148 3.81 2.14 4.48
CA MET A 148 3.31 2.69 5.75
C MET A 148 1.79 2.83 5.80
N LYS A 149 1.09 2.66 4.67
CA LYS A 149 -0.32 2.98 4.54
C LYS A 149 -1.18 1.75 4.33
N TYR A 150 -2.42 1.82 4.85
CA TYR A 150 -3.40 0.74 4.78
C TYR A 150 -4.64 1.19 4.00
N ALA A 151 -5.20 0.28 3.23
CA ALA A 151 -6.47 0.44 2.56
C ALA A 151 -7.48 -0.57 3.12
N GLN A 152 -8.64 -0.10 3.51
CA GLN A 152 -9.79 -0.91 3.84
C GLN A 152 -10.58 -1.16 2.56
N THR A 153 -10.84 -2.41 2.27
CA THR A 153 -11.66 -2.86 1.15
C THR A 153 -12.84 -3.69 1.66
N ARG A 154 -13.75 -4.07 0.80
CA ARG A 154 -14.88 -4.98 1.13
C ARG A 154 -14.37 -6.34 1.67
N TRP A 155 -13.18 -6.77 1.28
CA TRP A 155 -12.60 -8.07 1.67
C TRP A 155 -11.61 -8.00 2.83
N GLY A 156 -11.33 -6.82 3.36
CA GLY A 156 -10.44 -6.64 4.51
C GLY A 156 -9.55 -5.42 4.43
N THR A 157 -8.71 -5.26 5.45
CA THR A 157 -7.75 -4.16 5.54
C THR A 157 -6.35 -4.66 5.18
N PHE A 158 -5.77 -4.10 4.12
CA PHE A 158 -4.48 -4.51 3.58
C PHE A 158 -3.50 -3.35 3.58
N LYS A 159 -2.21 -3.65 3.78
CA LYS A 159 -1.15 -2.69 3.47
C LYS A 159 -1.15 -2.40 1.97
N LEU A 160 -0.88 -1.16 1.55
CA LEU A 160 -0.76 -0.87 0.12
C LEU A 160 0.29 -1.74 -0.57
N ARG A 161 1.35 -2.13 0.15
CA ARG A 161 2.38 -3.06 -0.34
C ARG A 161 1.82 -4.41 -0.80
N HIS A 162 0.67 -4.82 -0.29
CA HIS A 162 -0.02 -6.05 -0.68
C HIS A 162 -0.39 -6.08 -2.17
N PHE A 163 -0.70 -4.93 -2.77
CA PHE A 163 -1.09 -4.81 -4.18
C PHE A 163 0.09 -4.85 -5.16
N PHE A 164 1.31 -4.81 -4.65
CA PHE A 164 2.52 -4.88 -5.45
C PHE A 164 3.03 -6.31 -5.51
N SER A 165 3.29 -6.79 -6.70
CA SER A 165 3.86 -8.12 -6.96
C SER A 165 4.76 -8.07 -8.19
N ASP A 166 5.86 -8.81 -8.12
CA ASP A 166 6.72 -8.97 -9.28
C ASP A 166 6.01 -9.83 -10.33
N GLY A 167 6.21 -9.50 -11.61
CA GLY A 167 5.74 -10.27 -12.74
C GLY A 167 6.85 -11.19 -13.29
N ILE A 168 6.44 -12.32 -13.84
CA ILE A 168 7.29 -13.16 -14.68
C ILE A 168 6.74 -13.06 -16.10
N LYS A 169 7.59 -12.68 -17.05
CA LYS A 169 7.23 -12.70 -18.47
C LYS A 169 7.22 -14.14 -18.96
N THR A 170 6.12 -14.57 -19.51
CA THR A 170 6.01 -15.84 -20.22
C THR A 170 6.56 -15.71 -21.64
N GLU A 171 6.86 -16.84 -22.29
CA GLU A 171 7.31 -16.89 -23.69
C GLU A 171 6.27 -16.26 -24.63
N ASP A 172 4.99 -16.30 -24.26
CA ASP A 172 3.86 -15.70 -25.01
C ASP A 172 3.73 -14.18 -24.79
N GLY A 173 4.63 -13.56 -24.02
CA GLY A 173 4.63 -12.13 -23.75
C GLY A 173 3.64 -11.66 -22.66
N GLU A 174 2.88 -12.55 -22.06
CA GLU A 174 2.01 -12.24 -20.93
C GLU A 174 2.82 -12.14 -19.64
N GLU A 175 2.50 -11.13 -18.82
CA GLU A 175 3.09 -10.98 -17.49
C GLU A 175 2.22 -11.67 -16.45
N LEU A 176 2.72 -12.78 -15.89
CA LEU A 176 2.04 -13.49 -14.79
C LEU A 176 2.53 -12.99 -13.45
N SER A 177 1.58 -12.68 -12.57
CA SER A 177 1.88 -12.33 -11.18
C SER A 177 2.49 -13.54 -10.46
N THR A 178 3.58 -13.30 -9.71
CA THR A 178 4.18 -14.34 -8.85
C THR A 178 3.20 -14.91 -7.84
N ARG A 179 2.18 -14.13 -7.46
CA ARG A 179 1.11 -14.55 -6.56
C ARG A 179 0.20 -15.58 -7.23
N LYS A 180 -0.24 -15.33 -8.47
CA LYS A 180 -1.05 -16.28 -9.24
C LYS A 180 -0.34 -17.64 -9.38
N ILE A 181 0.96 -17.60 -9.65
CA ILE A 181 1.78 -18.82 -9.75
C ILE A 181 1.84 -19.56 -8.41
N LYS A 182 2.02 -18.85 -7.29
CA LYS A 182 2.04 -19.45 -5.95
C LYS A 182 0.69 -20.05 -5.55
N LEU A 183 -0.43 -19.39 -5.89
CA LEU A 183 -1.79 -19.92 -5.66
C LEU A 183 -2.01 -21.19 -6.47
N ALA A 184 -1.73 -21.17 -7.78
CA ALA A 184 -1.84 -22.33 -8.64
C ALA A 184 -0.95 -23.50 -8.16
N LEU A 185 0.28 -23.21 -7.70
CA LEU A 185 1.17 -24.21 -7.13
C LEU A 185 0.57 -24.83 -5.85
N ARG A 186 0.00 -24.04 -4.98
CA ARG A 186 -0.64 -24.52 -3.74
C ARG A 186 -1.83 -25.38 -4.04
N GLU A 187 -2.72 -24.96 -4.94
CA GLU A 187 -3.88 -25.74 -5.36
C GLU A 187 -3.49 -27.12 -5.92
N VAL A 188 -2.46 -27.15 -6.77
CA VAL A 188 -1.96 -28.42 -7.36
C VAL A 188 -1.44 -29.35 -6.27
N ILE A 189 -0.72 -28.83 -5.28
CA ILE A 189 -0.15 -29.62 -4.18
C ILE A 189 -1.25 -30.06 -3.18
N ASP A 190 -2.21 -29.20 -2.90
CA ASP A 190 -3.32 -29.53 -2.00
C ASP A 190 -4.25 -30.61 -2.60
N GLY A 191 -4.37 -30.63 -3.94
CA GLY A 191 -5.12 -31.65 -4.69
C GLY A 191 -4.31 -32.90 -5.10
N GLU A 192 -3.03 -33.02 -4.72
CA GLU A 192 -2.18 -34.17 -5.12
C GLU A 192 -2.52 -35.45 -4.32
N ASP A 193 -2.31 -36.59 -4.97
CA ASP A 193 -2.34 -37.88 -4.27
C ASP A 193 -1.11 -38.03 -3.35
N LYS A 194 -1.35 -38.10 -2.05
CA LYS A 194 -0.31 -38.21 -1.01
C LYS A 194 0.48 -39.52 -1.05
N SER A 195 -0.02 -40.55 -1.75
CA SER A 195 0.70 -41.80 -1.99
C SER A 195 1.78 -41.61 -3.09
N LYS A 196 1.51 -40.67 -4.03
CA LYS A 196 2.41 -40.37 -5.17
C LYS A 196 2.53 -38.87 -5.43
N PRO A 197 3.16 -38.13 -4.51
CA PRO A 197 3.27 -36.67 -4.60
C PRO A 197 4.10 -36.22 -5.80
N TYR A 198 3.72 -35.10 -6.42
CA TYR A 198 4.39 -34.55 -7.58
C TYR A 198 5.82 -34.10 -7.25
N SER A 199 6.79 -34.50 -8.08
CA SER A 199 8.14 -33.91 -8.06
C SER A 199 8.12 -32.48 -8.62
N ASP A 200 9.16 -31.68 -8.34
CA ASP A 200 9.26 -30.32 -8.88
C ASP A 200 9.22 -30.31 -10.43
N ASP A 201 9.73 -31.36 -11.08
CA ASP A 201 9.63 -31.53 -12.54
C ASP A 201 8.20 -31.85 -13.00
N ALA A 202 7.45 -32.65 -12.24
CA ALA A 202 6.05 -32.93 -12.54
C ALA A 202 5.19 -31.70 -12.32
N LEU A 203 5.45 -30.93 -11.25
CA LEU A 203 4.78 -29.65 -10.99
C LEU A 203 5.01 -28.63 -12.10
N THR A 204 6.20 -28.58 -12.71
CA THR A 204 6.49 -27.74 -13.87
C THR A 204 5.54 -28.05 -15.03
N LYS A 205 5.34 -29.34 -15.33
CA LYS A 205 4.45 -29.78 -16.43
C LYS A 205 2.98 -29.47 -16.15
N VAL A 206 2.52 -29.73 -14.91
CA VAL A 206 1.14 -29.47 -14.52
C VAL A 206 0.82 -27.98 -14.52
N LEU A 207 1.74 -27.14 -14.01
CA LEU A 207 1.57 -25.69 -14.02
C LEU A 207 1.62 -25.11 -15.43
N ALA A 208 2.45 -25.63 -16.32
CA ALA A 208 2.46 -25.23 -17.73
C ALA A 208 1.11 -25.53 -18.42
N GLN A 209 0.48 -26.69 -18.13
CA GLN A 209 -0.86 -27.01 -18.62
C GLN A 209 -1.96 -26.07 -18.08
N LYS A 210 -1.77 -25.51 -16.87
CA LYS A 210 -2.65 -24.52 -16.28
C LYS A 210 -2.36 -23.07 -16.74
N GLY A 211 -1.52 -22.87 -17.76
CA GLY A 211 -1.16 -21.56 -18.29
C GLY A 211 -0.12 -20.80 -17.45
N CYS A 212 0.62 -21.49 -16.59
CA CYS A 212 1.68 -20.93 -15.77
C CYS A 212 3.04 -21.59 -16.11
N PRO A 213 3.65 -21.31 -17.28
CA PRO A 213 4.94 -21.91 -17.65
C PRO A 213 6.06 -21.29 -16.82
N VAL A 214 6.59 -22.05 -15.88
CA VAL A 214 7.67 -21.62 -14.97
C VAL A 214 8.78 -22.66 -14.90
N ALA A 215 10.02 -22.21 -14.81
CA ALA A 215 11.17 -23.09 -14.69
C ALA A 215 11.16 -23.86 -13.35
N ARG A 216 11.67 -25.11 -13.35
CA ARG A 216 11.80 -25.96 -12.16
C ARG A 216 12.43 -25.25 -10.95
N ARG A 217 13.50 -24.47 -11.19
CA ARG A 217 14.18 -23.73 -10.11
C ARG A 217 13.25 -22.71 -9.44
N THR A 218 12.38 -22.05 -10.21
CA THR A 218 11.40 -21.09 -9.72
C THR A 218 10.33 -21.79 -8.90
N ILE A 219 9.86 -22.97 -9.32
CA ILE A 219 8.90 -23.77 -8.57
C ILE A 219 9.48 -24.21 -7.23
N ALA A 220 10.72 -24.71 -7.20
CA ALA A 220 11.40 -25.08 -5.95
C ALA A 220 11.47 -23.89 -4.99
N LYS A 221 11.88 -22.71 -5.49
CA LYS A 221 11.93 -21.46 -4.72
C LYS A 221 10.55 -21.09 -4.15
N TYR A 222 9.48 -21.13 -4.96
CA TYR A 222 8.14 -20.77 -4.50
C TYR A 222 7.57 -21.78 -3.52
N ARG A 223 7.80 -23.08 -3.74
CA ARG A 223 7.44 -24.15 -2.82
C ARG A 223 8.07 -23.90 -1.43
N GLU A 224 9.37 -23.60 -1.40
CA GLU A 224 10.08 -23.27 -0.16
C GLU A 224 9.53 -22.01 0.52
N GLN A 225 9.23 -20.97 -0.23
CA GLN A 225 8.61 -19.75 0.30
C GLN A 225 7.22 -19.99 0.88
N LEU A 226 6.48 -20.98 0.37
CA LEU A 226 5.20 -21.41 0.90
C LEU A 226 5.32 -22.38 2.10
N GLY A 227 6.57 -22.76 2.49
CA GLY A 227 6.81 -23.70 3.58
C GLY A 227 6.42 -25.14 3.23
N ILE A 228 6.26 -25.47 1.94
CA ILE A 228 5.82 -26.79 1.48
C ILE A 228 7.09 -27.68 1.28
N PRO A 229 7.16 -28.87 1.93
CA PRO A 229 8.29 -29.75 1.83
C PRO A 229 8.42 -30.41 0.45
N VAL A 230 9.57 -30.99 0.15
CA VAL A 230 9.81 -31.75 -1.09
C VAL A 230 8.92 -33.00 -1.17
N ALA A 231 8.68 -33.50 -2.39
CA ALA A 231 7.79 -34.64 -2.65
C ALA A 231 8.04 -35.85 -1.71
N ARG A 232 9.32 -36.18 -1.47
CA ARG A 232 9.69 -37.30 -0.58
C ARG A 232 9.18 -37.14 0.86
N LEU A 233 9.08 -35.91 1.36
CA LEU A 233 8.59 -35.62 2.72
C LEU A 233 7.07 -35.41 2.78
N ARG A 234 6.39 -35.27 1.64
CA ARG A 234 4.92 -35.17 1.54
C ARG A 234 4.26 -36.54 1.37
N LYS A 235 5.04 -37.58 1.04
CA LYS A 235 4.54 -38.94 0.88
C LYS A 235 4.05 -39.48 2.22
N LYS A 236 2.78 -39.91 2.25
CA LYS A 236 2.17 -40.65 3.36
C LYS A 236 2.01 -42.12 3.02
#